data_2a974110ddc5a6252819455a721f98f1
#
_entry.id   2a974110ddc5a6252819455a721f98f1
#
_cell.length_a   1.000
_cell.length_b   1.000
_cell.length_c   1.000
_cell.angle_alpha   90.00
_cell.angle_beta   90.00
_cell.angle_gamma   90.00
#
_symmetry.space_group_name_H-M   'P 1'
#
loop_
_entity.id
_entity.type
_entity.pdbx_description
1 polymer ?
#
loop_
_entity_poly.entity_id
_entity_poly.type
_entity_poly.pdbx_seq_one_letter_code
_entity_poly.pdbx_strand_id
1 'polypeptide(L)'
;MAAATLTAAAPAQATAHPACATPELAAGWYGDNRARLQQLIDQYGRCNPYRPSRDKPVAVFDWDNTVVKNDVGDATMFWLLRNGKIRRPADWKTTSRYLTPAAAQALATACDPLALPGTPLPTGTPEGAACADEVAAVYGTSATRTGATAFAGWDRRTIEPAYAWLTQLLQGWTPGQVRAFAAAARTENLAAPIGTKQQVGTTTATGWVRYYDQQRDLIKNLQAAGFDVWISSASPQPVVEVWARGVGVTADHVIGIRNTTRDGKLTTHLQGCGSVADGADSMITYVDGKRCWINKEVFGVRGAAAEKVQPAARRQVFAAGDSDTDVTFLRDATALRLVLNRNKNELMCRAYDNSDGKWIVNPMFIEPKKQKTTPYPCSTTGYTGHDGTPAPVRRADTSVIPDQTDTVF
;
A
#
# COMPACT_ATOMS: atom_id res chain seq x y z
N MET A 1 86.03 5.17 13.94
CA MET A 1 84.87 4.52 14.54
C MET A 1 83.71 5.51 14.51
N ALA A 2 82.77 5.33 13.59
CA ALA A 2 81.56 6.18 13.52
C ALA A 2 80.40 5.40 14.11
N ALA A 3 79.74 5.96 15.13
CA ALA A 3 78.59 5.37 15.79
C ALA A 3 77.32 5.74 14.99
N ALA A 4 76.64 4.72 14.50
CA ALA A 4 75.32 4.89 13.85
C ALA A 4 74.21 4.91 14.93
N THR A 5 73.53 6.02 15.07
CA THR A 5 72.33 6.16 15.89
C THR A 5 71.10 5.61 15.16
N LEU A 6 70.55 4.51 15.63
CA LEU A 6 69.27 3.97 15.20
C LEU A 6 68.13 4.80 15.84
N THR A 7 67.43 5.57 15.01
CA THR A 7 66.13 6.19 15.43
C THR A 7 65.03 5.17 15.30
N ALA A 8 64.42 4.78 16.43
CA ALA A 8 63.21 3.95 16.46
C ALA A 8 62.02 4.77 15.98
N ALA A 9 61.35 4.27 14.93
CA ALA A 9 60.10 4.83 14.46
C ALA A 9 58.97 4.52 15.50
N ALA A 10 58.23 5.55 15.90
CA ALA A 10 57.08 5.42 16.79
C ALA A 10 55.97 4.62 16.03
N PRO A 11 55.24 3.75 16.74
CA PRO A 11 54.14 3.02 16.10
C PRO A 11 53.03 3.98 15.69
N ALA A 12 52.59 3.85 14.42
CA ALA A 12 51.48 4.59 13.90
C ALA A 12 50.22 4.29 14.75
N GLN A 13 49.67 5.30 15.35
CA GLN A 13 48.37 5.21 16.05
C GLN A 13 47.33 4.86 15.02
N ALA A 14 46.72 3.67 15.12
CA ALA A 14 45.57 3.29 14.36
C ALA A 14 44.45 4.29 14.72
N THR A 15 44.06 5.10 13.73
CA THR A 15 42.89 5.96 13.83
C THR A 15 41.69 5.02 14.05
N ALA A 16 41.11 5.06 15.23
CA ALA A 16 39.88 4.34 15.53
C ALA A 16 38.83 4.83 14.53
N HIS A 17 38.41 3.96 13.62
CA HIS A 17 37.22 4.22 12.81
C HIS A 17 36.06 4.49 13.78
N PRO A 18 35.27 5.57 13.58
CA PRO A 18 34.12 5.80 14.44
C PRO A 18 33.28 4.52 14.44
N ALA A 19 33.01 3.98 15.63
CA ALA A 19 32.25 2.75 15.79
C ALA A 19 30.94 2.91 15.02
N CYS A 20 30.66 2.00 14.10
CA CYS A 20 29.40 2.00 13.35
C CYS A 20 28.28 1.77 14.36
N ALA A 21 27.47 2.80 14.64
CA ALA A 21 26.34 2.69 15.55
C ALA A 21 25.11 2.21 14.78
N THR A 22 24.52 1.12 15.24
CA THR A 22 23.21 0.67 14.75
C THR A 22 22.15 1.63 15.29
N PRO A 23 21.25 2.17 14.45
CA PRO A 23 20.18 3.02 14.93
C PRO A 23 19.21 2.24 15.83
N GLU A 24 18.70 2.87 16.88
CA GLU A 24 17.76 2.27 17.83
C GLU A 24 16.33 2.74 17.59
N LEU A 25 15.40 1.80 17.63
CA LEU A 25 13.98 2.06 17.51
C LEU A 25 13.39 2.70 18.77
N ALA A 26 12.52 3.68 18.58
CA ALA A 26 11.72 4.27 19.65
C ALA A 26 10.78 3.25 20.31
N ALA A 27 10.22 3.60 21.47
CA ALA A 27 9.22 2.81 22.19
C ALA A 27 7.84 2.88 21.51
N GLY A 28 6.85 2.17 22.07
CA GLY A 28 5.47 2.21 21.62
C GLY A 28 5.06 1.04 20.75
N TRP A 29 5.81 -0.04 20.77
CA TRP A 29 5.51 -1.31 20.13
C TRP A 29 4.84 -2.29 21.11
N TYR A 30 3.98 -3.15 20.61
CA TYR A 30 3.31 -4.19 21.40
C TYR A 30 4.28 -5.35 21.73
N GLY A 31 4.23 -5.83 22.97
CA GLY A 31 5.00 -7.01 23.41
C GLY A 31 6.50 -6.88 23.12
N ASP A 32 7.07 -7.90 22.49
CA ASP A 32 8.48 -7.99 22.09
C ASP A 32 8.77 -7.48 20.67
N ASN A 33 7.77 -6.91 19.98
CA ASN A 33 7.90 -6.48 18.59
C ASN A 33 9.08 -5.52 18.37
N ARG A 34 9.31 -4.58 19.31
CA ARG A 34 10.47 -3.67 19.23
C ARG A 34 11.78 -4.45 19.20
N ALA A 35 11.95 -5.43 20.09
CA ALA A 35 13.17 -6.22 20.16
C ALA A 35 13.38 -7.03 18.88
N ARG A 36 12.34 -7.62 18.33
CA ARG A 36 12.41 -8.40 17.08
C ARG A 36 12.73 -7.52 15.86
N LEU A 37 12.17 -6.32 15.79
CA LEU A 37 12.49 -5.34 14.73
C LEU A 37 13.93 -4.83 14.89
N GLN A 38 14.38 -4.56 16.12
CA GLN A 38 15.76 -4.18 16.39
C GLN A 38 16.74 -5.29 15.98
N GLN A 39 16.44 -6.54 16.33
CA GLN A 39 17.23 -7.70 15.92
C GLN A 39 17.35 -7.81 14.38
N LEU A 40 16.28 -7.54 13.64
CA LEU A 40 16.32 -7.48 12.18
C LEU A 40 17.29 -6.39 11.69
N ILE A 41 17.22 -5.19 12.28
CA ILE A 41 18.12 -4.07 11.94
C ILE A 41 19.57 -4.44 12.24
N ASP A 42 19.84 -5.03 13.40
CA ASP A 42 21.19 -5.45 13.82
C ASP A 42 21.73 -6.54 12.91
N GLN A 43 20.90 -7.50 12.53
CA GLN A 43 21.31 -8.64 11.70
C GLN A 43 21.62 -8.27 10.26
N TYR A 44 20.77 -7.42 9.64
CA TYR A 44 20.86 -7.10 8.20
C TYR A 44 21.49 -5.74 7.92
N GLY A 45 21.62 -4.89 8.93
CA GLY A 45 22.14 -3.53 8.80
C GLY A 45 23.63 -3.49 8.41
N ARG A 46 24.04 -2.37 7.83
CA ARG A 46 25.42 -2.15 7.34
C ARG A 46 26.51 -2.23 8.42
N CYS A 47 26.13 -2.07 9.69
CA CYS A 47 27.07 -2.16 10.81
C CYS A 47 27.39 -3.60 11.20
N ASN A 48 26.68 -4.60 10.70
CA ASN A 48 27.00 -6.01 10.91
C ASN A 48 27.99 -6.50 9.84
N PRO A 49 29.26 -6.80 10.19
CA PRO A 49 30.25 -7.30 9.25
C PRO A 49 29.91 -8.73 8.73
N TYR A 50 29.05 -9.45 9.46
CA TYR A 50 28.62 -10.82 9.17
C TYR A 50 27.20 -10.87 8.55
N ARG A 51 26.68 -9.73 8.05
CA ARG A 51 25.34 -9.73 7.44
C ARG A 51 25.23 -10.75 6.29
N PRO A 52 24.05 -11.34 6.09
CA PRO A 52 23.86 -12.46 5.15
C PRO A 52 24.17 -12.12 3.68
N SER A 53 24.08 -10.85 3.29
CA SER A 53 24.39 -10.37 1.94
C SER A 53 25.11 -9.03 1.99
N ARG A 54 25.97 -8.76 0.99
CA ARG A 54 26.56 -7.44 0.80
C ARG A 54 25.61 -6.49 0.08
N ASP A 55 24.60 -7.01 -0.60
CA ASP A 55 23.56 -6.21 -1.22
C ASP A 55 22.71 -5.53 -0.16
N LYS A 56 22.09 -4.40 -0.52
CA LYS A 56 21.18 -3.70 0.38
C LYS A 56 19.99 -4.60 0.71
N PRO A 57 19.69 -4.85 1.99
CA PRO A 57 18.49 -5.58 2.36
C PRO A 57 17.25 -4.76 1.98
N VAL A 58 16.29 -5.39 1.33
CA VAL A 58 15.05 -4.72 0.91
C VAL A 58 13.99 -4.83 2.01
N ALA A 59 13.34 -3.71 2.30
CA ALA A 59 12.16 -3.62 3.16
C ALA A 59 10.99 -3.05 2.35
N VAL A 60 9.83 -3.73 2.37
CA VAL A 60 8.63 -3.29 1.63
C VAL A 60 7.49 -3.04 2.59
N PHE A 61 6.89 -1.87 2.49
CA PHE A 61 5.72 -1.48 3.28
C PHE A 61 4.50 -1.31 2.39
N ASP A 62 3.36 -1.82 2.82
CA ASP A 62 2.08 -1.26 2.41
C ASP A 62 1.93 0.16 2.95
N TRP A 63 0.94 0.93 2.46
CA TRP A 63 0.83 2.33 2.82
C TRP A 63 -0.36 2.62 3.72
N ASP A 64 -1.57 2.46 3.19
CA ASP A 64 -2.81 2.87 3.83
C ASP A 64 -3.15 1.98 5.02
N ASN A 65 -3.28 2.59 6.21
CA ASN A 65 -3.40 1.92 7.50
C ASN A 65 -2.19 1.08 7.96
N THR A 66 -1.12 1.04 7.18
CA THR A 66 0.18 0.44 7.54
C THR A 66 1.19 1.51 7.96
N VAL A 67 1.47 2.51 7.13
CA VAL A 67 2.37 3.64 7.44
C VAL A 67 1.58 4.86 7.91
N VAL A 68 0.37 5.01 7.42
CA VAL A 68 -0.57 6.06 7.83
C VAL A 68 -1.83 5.44 8.41
N LYS A 69 -2.51 6.16 9.28
CA LYS A 69 -3.91 5.89 9.67
C LYS A 69 -4.82 6.50 8.63
N ASN A 70 -5.83 5.76 8.22
CA ASN A 70 -6.76 6.03 7.13
C ASN A 70 -6.11 5.91 5.74
N ASP A 71 -6.85 6.24 4.69
CA ASP A 71 -6.51 5.96 3.30
C ASP A 71 -6.23 7.26 2.53
N VAL A 72 -5.08 7.32 1.84
CA VAL A 72 -4.68 8.52 1.08
C VAL A 72 -5.35 8.56 -0.29
N GLY A 73 -5.75 7.42 -0.84
CA GLY A 73 -6.60 7.34 -2.02
C GLY A 73 -7.97 7.93 -1.74
N ASP A 74 -8.62 7.52 -0.63
CA ASP A 74 -9.88 8.09 -0.16
C ASP A 74 -9.77 9.60 0.07
N ALA A 75 -8.75 10.03 0.82
CA ALA A 75 -8.52 11.45 1.10
C ALA A 75 -8.40 12.27 -0.19
N THR A 76 -7.71 11.72 -1.20
CA THR A 76 -7.56 12.38 -2.50
C THR A 76 -8.86 12.33 -3.31
N MET A 77 -9.55 11.19 -3.34
CA MET A 77 -10.83 11.05 -4.06
C MET A 77 -11.88 12.03 -3.54
N PHE A 78 -12.04 12.12 -2.23
CA PHE A 78 -13.00 13.04 -1.61
C PHE A 78 -12.63 14.50 -1.88
N TRP A 79 -11.33 14.82 -1.86
CA TRP A 79 -10.86 16.15 -2.24
C TRP A 79 -11.16 16.46 -3.71
N LEU A 80 -10.92 15.52 -4.63
CA LEU A 80 -11.23 15.68 -6.07
C LEU A 80 -12.72 15.94 -6.29
N LEU A 81 -13.59 15.19 -5.64
CA LEU A 81 -15.04 15.36 -5.73
C LEU A 81 -15.49 16.74 -5.23
N ARG A 82 -14.97 17.19 -4.07
CA ARG A 82 -15.34 18.51 -3.50
C ARG A 82 -14.80 19.70 -4.29
N ASN A 83 -13.72 19.50 -5.04
CA ASN A 83 -13.04 20.57 -5.76
C ASN A 83 -13.25 20.52 -7.29
N GLY A 84 -14.22 19.74 -7.78
CA GLY A 84 -14.51 19.64 -9.20
C GLY A 84 -13.33 19.18 -10.04
N LYS A 85 -12.63 18.12 -9.60
CA LYS A 85 -11.47 17.59 -10.32
C LYS A 85 -11.73 16.20 -10.95
N ILE A 86 -12.92 15.70 -10.86
CA ILE A 86 -13.35 14.57 -11.68
C ILE A 86 -13.83 15.12 -13.03
N ARG A 87 -13.28 14.60 -14.12
CA ARG A 87 -13.70 14.96 -15.49
C ARG A 87 -14.82 14.02 -15.95
N ARG A 88 -15.88 14.60 -16.52
CA ARG A 88 -16.92 13.78 -17.15
C ARG A 88 -16.31 12.96 -18.29
N PRO A 89 -16.40 11.62 -18.28
CA PRO A 89 -15.98 10.80 -19.43
C PRO A 89 -16.97 10.97 -20.61
N ALA A 90 -16.56 10.58 -21.80
CA ALA A 90 -17.48 10.52 -22.93
C ALA A 90 -18.56 9.44 -22.72
N ASP A 91 -18.17 8.33 -22.12
CA ASP A 91 -19.02 7.22 -21.72
C ASP A 91 -18.46 6.63 -20.39
N TRP A 92 -19.30 6.57 -19.37
CA TRP A 92 -18.92 6.01 -18.06
C TRP A 92 -18.52 4.54 -18.15
N LYS A 93 -19.16 3.76 -19.02
CA LYS A 93 -18.83 2.33 -19.22
C LYS A 93 -17.37 2.13 -19.61
N THR A 94 -16.77 3.08 -20.32
CA THR A 94 -15.38 3.00 -20.78
C THR A 94 -14.37 3.34 -19.70
N THR A 95 -14.81 3.83 -18.53
CA THR A 95 -13.91 4.17 -17.42
C THR A 95 -13.37 2.95 -16.68
N SER A 96 -14.07 1.80 -16.74
CA SER A 96 -13.58 0.52 -16.25
C SER A 96 -14.24 -0.63 -17.02
N ARG A 97 -13.43 -1.62 -17.42
CA ARG A 97 -13.95 -2.85 -18.03
C ARG A 97 -14.94 -3.61 -17.13
N TYR A 98 -14.82 -3.44 -15.82
CA TYR A 98 -15.62 -4.12 -14.80
C TYR A 98 -16.90 -3.37 -14.43
N LEU A 99 -17.02 -2.08 -14.77
CA LEU A 99 -18.20 -1.29 -14.45
C LEU A 99 -19.44 -1.91 -15.13
N THR A 100 -20.50 -2.15 -14.37
CA THR A 100 -21.73 -2.72 -14.92
C THR A 100 -22.51 -1.70 -15.77
N PRO A 101 -23.35 -2.14 -16.71
CA PRO A 101 -24.23 -1.22 -17.45
C PRO A 101 -25.14 -0.41 -16.52
N ALA A 102 -25.63 -1.01 -15.43
CA ALA A 102 -26.49 -0.33 -14.46
C ALA A 102 -25.76 0.82 -13.76
N ALA A 103 -24.50 0.60 -13.33
CA ALA A 103 -23.70 1.66 -12.71
C ALA A 103 -23.31 2.74 -13.70
N ALA A 104 -22.95 2.37 -14.94
CA ALA A 104 -22.66 3.35 -16.00
C ALA A 104 -23.89 4.24 -16.29
N GLN A 105 -25.08 3.68 -16.34
CA GLN A 105 -26.33 4.41 -16.55
C GLN A 105 -26.65 5.33 -15.36
N ALA A 106 -26.47 4.86 -14.10
CA ALA A 106 -26.71 5.68 -12.92
C ALA A 106 -25.76 6.90 -12.87
N LEU A 107 -24.47 6.68 -13.16
CA LEU A 107 -23.48 7.76 -13.29
C LEU A 107 -23.84 8.73 -14.42
N ALA A 108 -24.22 8.21 -15.60
CA ALA A 108 -24.64 9.06 -16.72
C ALA A 108 -25.86 9.89 -16.36
N THR A 109 -26.87 9.31 -15.74
CA THR A 109 -28.08 10.03 -15.30
C THR A 109 -27.75 11.15 -14.31
N ALA A 110 -26.87 10.90 -13.35
CA ALA A 110 -26.52 11.88 -12.32
C ALA A 110 -25.54 12.95 -12.81
N CYS A 111 -24.64 12.66 -13.73
CA CYS A 111 -23.49 13.52 -14.03
C CYS A 111 -23.45 14.10 -15.44
N ASP A 112 -24.01 13.39 -16.47
CA ASP A 112 -23.88 13.82 -17.86
C ASP A 112 -24.55 15.17 -18.17
N PRO A 113 -25.70 15.53 -17.56
CA PRO A 113 -26.31 16.83 -17.81
C PRO A 113 -25.48 18.02 -17.32
N LEU A 114 -24.47 17.78 -16.45
CA LEU A 114 -23.77 18.83 -15.73
C LEU A 114 -22.56 19.40 -16.47
N ALA A 115 -21.97 18.65 -17.40
CA ALA A 115 -20.70 19.02 -18.04
C ALA A 115 -20.56 18.39 -19.43
N LEU A 116 -19.76 18.97 -20.30
CA LEU A 116 -19.36 18.36 -21.56
C LEU A 116 -18.29 17.28 -21.34
N PRO A 117 -18.20 16.26 -22.19
CA PRO A 117 -17.15 15.26 -22.12
C PRO A 117 -15.75 15.88 -22.03
N GLY A 118 -14.90 15.35 -21.14
CA GLY A 118 -13.55 15.84 -20.91
C GLY A 118 -13.43 17.10 -20.07
N THR A 119 -14.55 17.72 -19.65
CA THR A 119 -14.53 18.88 -18.74
C THR A 119 -14.79 18.46 -17.28
N PRO A 120 -14.30 19.23 -16.30
CA PRO A 120 -14.57 18.96 -14.89
C PRO A 120 -16.06 19.00 -14.55
N LEU A 121 -16.49 18.05 -13.70
CA LEU A 121 -17.83 18.06 -13.11
C LEU A 121 -17.96 19.21 -12.12
N PRO A 122 -19.06 19.97 -12.17
CA PRO A 122 -19.28 21.10 -11.25
C PRO A 122 -19.55 20.59 -9.82
N THR A 123 -19.28 21.46 -8.86
CA THR A 123 -19.56 21.25 -7.44
C THR A 123 -20.35 22.46 -6.92
N GLY A 124 -20.96 22.36 -5.74
CA GLY A 124 -21.62 23.49 -5.09
C GLY A 124 -23.07 23.71 -5.54
N THR A 125 -23.62 22.85 -6.42
CA THR A 125 -25.06 22.81 -6.73
C THR A 125 -25.68 21.51 -6.22
N PRO A 126 -27.00 21.44 -6.00
CA PRO A 126 -27.67 20.20 -5.63
C PRO A 126 -27.43 19.05 -6.61
N GLU A 127 -27.42 19.34 -7.91
CA GLU A 127 -27.17 18.36 -8.97
C GLU A 127 -25.70 17.90 -8.96
N GLY A 128 -24.75 18.83 -8.75
CA GLY A 128 -23.33 18.50 -8.56
C GLY A 128 -23.10 17.64 -7.32
N ALA A 129 -23.81 17.91 -6.23
CA ALA A 129 -23.78 17.08 -5.03
C ALA A 129 -24.34 15.66 -5.30
N ALA A 130 -25.44 15.54 -6.03
CA ALA A 130 -26.03 14.24 -6.40
C ALA A 130 -25.09 13.42 -7.30
N CYS A 131 -24.39 14.06 -8.24
CA CYS A 131 -23.37 13.40 -9.06
C CYS A 131 -22.18 12.92 -8.18
N ALA A 132 -21.69 13.78 -7.27
CA ALA A 132 -20.62 13.41 -6.35
C ALA A 132 -21.01 12.24 -5.46
N ASP A 133 -22.26 12.20 -4.98
CA ASP A 133 -22.80 11.08 -4.19
C ASP A 133 -22.83 9.77 -4.99
N GLU A 134 -23.23 9.81 -6.28
CA GLU A 134 -23.24 8.61 -7.12
C GLU A 134 -21.81 8.08 -7.37
N VAL A 135 -20.88 8.97 -7.69
CA VAL A 135 -19.47 8.60 -7.85
C VAL A 135 -18.89 8.05 -6.55
N ALA A 136 -19.17 8.67 -5.41
CA ALA A 136 -18.70 8.23 -4.10
C ALA A 136 -19.32 6.86 -3.70
N ALA A 137 -20.59 6.61 -4.02
CA ALA A 137 -21.25 5.33 -3.76
C ALA A 137 -20.62 4.20 -4.59
N VAL A 138 -20.49 4.39 -5.90
CA VAL A 138 -19.85 3.42 -6.79
C VAL A 138 -18.42 3.10 -6.32
N TYR A 139 -17.62 4.10 -5.96
CA TYR A 139 -16.26 3.93 -5.45
C TYR A 139 -16.24 3.24 -4.08
N GLY A 140 -16.96 3.77 -3.11
CA GLY A 140 -16.81 3.40 -1.69
C GLY A 140 -17.57 2.14 -1.28
N THR A 141 -18.66 1.80 -2.00
CA THR A 141 -19.53 0.65 -1.66
C THR A 141 -19.63 -0.40 -2.76
N SER A 142 -18.99 -0.18 -3.91
CA SER A 142 -19.12 -1.00 -5.12
C SER A 142 -20.58 -1.20 -5.55
N ALA A 143 -21.43 -0.22 -5.23
CA ALA A 143 -22.83 -0.18 -5.60
C ALA A 143 -23.26 1.25 -5.96
N THR A 144 -24.31 1.39 -6.79
CA THR A 144 -24.98 2.65 -7.04
C THR A 144 -25.72 3.13 -5.79
N ARG A 145 -26.14 4.40 -5.75
CA ARG A 145 -27.00 4.91 -4.66
C ARG A 145 -28.32 4.14 -4.53
N THR A 146 -28.79 3.53 -5.61
CA THR A 146 -30.02 2.71 -5.60
C THR A 146 -29.76 1.24 -5.27
N GLY A 147 -28.49 0.87 -4.96
CA GLY A 147 -28.10 -0.47 -4.54
C GLY A 147 -27.77 -1.45 -5.68
N ALA A 148 -27.73 -1.01 -6.94
CA ALA A 148 -27.29 -1.88 -8.04
C ALA A 148 -25.77 -2.12 -7.96
N THR A 149 -25.35 -3.38 -8.19
CA THR A 149 -23.92 -3.76 -8.21
C THR A 149 -23.15 -2.93 -9.21
N ALA A 150 -22.05 -2.28 -8.79
CA ALA A 150 -21.27 -1.40 -9.63
C ALA A 150 -20.23 -2.12 -10.49
N PHE A 151 -19.62 -3.18 -9.98
CA PHE A 151 -18.56 -3.92 -10.69
C PHE A 151 -18.85 -5.41 -10.75
N ALA A 152 -18.42 -6.08 -11.82
CA ALA A 152 -18.61 -7.51 -12.02
C ALA A 152 -17.47 -8.16 -12.82
N GLY A 153 -17.21 -9.45 -12.60
CA GLY A 153 -16.39 -10.30 -13.47
C GLY A 153 -14.88 -10.10 -13.34
N TRP A 154 -14.36 -9.80 -12.14
CA TRP A 154 -12.92 -9.62 -11.91
C TRP A 154 -12.30 -10.74 -11.09
N ASP A 155 -11.00 -10.87 -11.22
CA ASP A 155 -10.18 -11.75 -10.39
C ASP A 155 -9.91 -11.11 -9.02
N ARG A 156 -10.39 -11.75 -7.94
CA ARG A 156 -10.34 -11.23 -6.57
C ARG A 156 -8.93 -11.16 -5.97
N ARG A 157 -7.93 -11.70 -6.65
CA ARG A 157 -6.55 -11.71 -6.15
C ARG A 157 -5.60 -10.81 -6.92
N THR A 158 -6.01 -10.30 -8.07
CA THR A 158 -5.14 -9.45 -8.90
C THR A 158 -5.63 -8.03 -9.04
N ILE A 159 -6.92 -7.79 -8.80
CA ILE A 159 -7.51 -6.46 -8.91
C ILE A 159 -8.72 -6.29 -8.00
N GLU A 160 -8.85 -5.11 -7.39
CA GLU A 160 -10.10 -4.59 -6.83
C GLU A 160 -10.57 -3.45 -7.74
N PRO A 161 -11.70 -3.62 -8.43
CA PRO A 161 -12.16 -2.66 -9.44
C PRO A 161 -12.38 -1.26 -8.89
N ALA A 162 -12.87 -1.11 -7.66
CA ALA A 162 -13.07 0.21 -7.05
C ALA A 162 -11.74 0.97 -6.89
N TYR A 163 -10.66 0.31 -6.44
CA TYR A 163 -9.33 0.91 -6.32
C TYR A 163 -8.74 1.26 -7.69
N ALA A 164 -8.89 0.34 -8.67
CA ALA A 164 -8.52 0.60 -10.05
C ALA A 164 -9.27 1.81 -10.61
N TRP A 165 -10.57 1.90 -10.35
CA TRP A 165 -11.44 2.94 -10.89
C TRP A 165 -11.09 4.33 -10.37
N LEU A 166 -10.72 4.49 -9.10
CA LEU A 166 -10.16 5.76 -8.60
C LEU A 166 -8.99 6.23 -9.47
N THR A 167 -8.06 5.33 -9.79
CA THR A 167 -6.92 5.65 -10.65
C THR A 167 -7.38 6.00 -12.08
N GLN A 168 -8.34 5.27 -12.63
CA GLN A 168 -8.91 5.48 -13.97
C GLN A 168 -9.67 6.82 -14.07
N LEU A 169 -10.32 7.29 -13.01
CA LEU A 169 -10.99 8.59 -12.95
C LEU A 169 -10.02 9.79 -12.99
N LEU A 170 -8.73 9.57 -12.85
CA LEU A 170 -7.69 10.61 -13.02
C LEU A 170 -7.40 10.92 -14.50
N GLN A 171 -8.12 10.30 -15.43
CA GLN A 171 -7.96 10.52 -16.88
C GLN A 171 -7.98 12.00 -17.26
N GLY A 172 -7.19 12.35 -18.27
CA GLY A 172 -7.11 13.71 -18.83
C GLY A 172 -6.27 14.69 -18.00
N TRP A 173 -5.87 14.35 -16.77
CA TRP A 173 -4.90 15.11 -15.98
C TRP A 173 -3.48 14.62 -16.27
N THR A 174 -2.48 15.51 -16.10
CA THR A 174 -1.08 15.08 -16.08
C THR A 174 -0.71 14.50 -14.72
N PRO A 175 0.31 13.63 -14.61
CA PRO A 175 0.80 13.15 -13.32
C PRO A 175 1.19 14.29 -12.37
N GLY A 176 1.74 15.39 -12.90
CA GLY A 176 2.08 16.58 -12.11
C GLY A 176 0.86 17.27 -11.48
N GLN A 177 -0.24 17.37 -12.25
CA GLN A 177 -1.51 17.93 -11.72
C GLN A 177 -2.10 17.03 -10.63
N VAL A 178 -2.06 15.71 -10.82
CA VAL A 178 -2.54 14.76 -9.79
C VAL A 178 -1.71 14.88 -8.51
N ARG A 179 -0.38 15.01 -8.61
CA ARG A 179 0.48 15.28 -7.44
C ARG A 179 0.10 16.59 -6.74
N ALA A 180 -0.25 17.63 -7.49
CA ALA A 180 -0.69 18.89 -6.89
C ALA A 180 -2.03 18.73 -6.13
N PHE A 181 -2.98 17.98 -6.68
CA PHE A 181 -4.24 17.65 -6.00
C PHE A 181 -4.01 16.82 -4.74
N ALA A 182 -3.17 15.78 -4.84
CA ALA A 182 -2.79 14.97 -3.69
C ALA A 182 -2.08 15.79 -2.59
N ALA A 183 -1.24 16.75 -2.97
CA ALA A 183 -0.59 17.66 -2.03
C ALA A 183 -1.59 18.56 -1.29
N ALA A 184 -2.59 19.08 -1.99
CA ALA A 184 -3.67 19.86 -1.38
C ALA A 184 -4.51 19.00 -0.42
N ALA A 185 -4.92 17.80 -0.86
CA ALA A 185 -5.62 16.83 -0.02
C ALA A 185 -4.79 16.44 1.22
N ARG A 186 -3.49 16.20 1.05
CA ARG A 186 -2.57 15.90 2.15
C ARG A 186 -2.51 17.02 3.18
N THR A 187 -2.35 18.25 2.74
CA THR A 187 -2.28 19.43 3.62
C THR A 187 -3.56 19.54 4.45
N GLU A 188 -4.72 19.42 3.82
CA GLU A 188 -6.02 19.49 4.50
C GLU A 188 -6.19 18.35 5.52
N ASN A 189 -5.94 17.11 5.11
CA ASN A 189 -6.16 15.95 5.97
C ASN A 189 -5.17 15.86 7.14
N LEU A 190 -3.93 16.33 6.97
CA LEU A 190 -2.96 16.38 8.06
C LEU A 190 -3.28 17.51 9.06
N ALA A 191 -3.86 18.63 8.61
CA ALA A 191 -4.24 19.73 9.48
C ALA A 191 -5.52 19.45 10.28
N ALA A 192 -6.42 18.61 9.73
CA ALA A 192 -7.69 18.28 10.38
C ALA A 192 -7.50 17.49 11.67
N PRO A 193 -8.22 17.75 12.78
CA PRO A 193 -8.17 16.92 13.98
C PRO A 193 -8.53 15.44 13.72
N ILE A 194 -8.01 14.54 14.56
CA ILE A 194 -8.42 13.12 14.55
C ILE A 194 -9.94 13.05 14.78
N GLY A 195 -10.61 12.18 14.02
CA GLY A 195 -12.07 12.04 14.09
C GLY A 195 -12.84 12.99 13.17
N THR A 196 -12.18 13.96 12.53
CA THR A 196 -12.85 14.90 11.61
C THR A 196 -13.59 14.18 10.50
N LYS A 197 -14.81 14.64 10.23
CA LYS A 197 -15.61 14.24 9.07
C LYS A 197 -15.64 15.39 8.07
N GLN A 198 -15.70 15.03 6.78
CA GLN A 198 -15.85 15.97 5.67
C GLN A 198 -17.13 15.67 4.90
N GLN A 199 -17.73 16.71 4.33
CA GLN A 199 -18.89 16.55 3.46
C GLN A 199 -18.44 16.27 2.03
N VAL A 200 -18.99 15.23 1.39
CA VAL A 200 -18.79 14.87 -0.02
C VAL A 200 -20.17 14.68 -0.63
N GLY A 201 -20.59 15.58 -1.52
CA GLY A 201 -21.98 15.62 -1.94
C GLY A 201 -22.89 15.88 -0.74
N THR A 202 -23.86 14.99 -0.51
CA THR A 202 -24.76 14.99 0.66
C THR A 202 -24.32 14.03 1.77
N THR A 203 -23.25 13.24 1.56
CA THR A 203 -22.75 12.25 2.50
C THR A 203 -21.52 12.71 3.27
N THR A 204 -21.24 12.07 4.40
CA THR A 204 -20.06 12.36 5.21
C THR A 204 -19.01 11.25 5.06
N ALA A 205 -17.75 11.66 4.92
CA ALA A 205 -16.60 10.79 4.81
C ALA A 205 -15.54 11.13 5.87
N THR A 206 -14.53 10.28 6.03
CA THR A 206 -13.35 10.57 6.86
C THR A 206 -12.58 11.74 6.26
N GLY A 207 -12.25 12.73 7.09
CA GLY A 207 -11.60 13.98 6.68
C GLY A 207 -10.22 14.18 7.31
N TRP A 208 -9.52 13.13 7.71
CA TRP A 208 -8.20 13.22 8.34
C TRP A 208 -7.34 12.00 8.04
N VAL A 209 -6.03 12.20 8.02
CA VAL A 209 -5.00 11.16 7.91
C VAL A 209 -3.87 11.50 8.88
N ARG A 210 -3.21 10.50 9.45
CA ARG A 210 -2.01 10.68 10.29
C ARG A 210 -0.97 9.63 9.95
N TYR A 211 0.29 10.05 9.92
CA TYR A 211 1.39 9.10 9.96
C TYR A 211 1.43 8.41 11.32
N TYR A 212 1.72 7.12 11.34
CA TYR A 212 2.10 6.44 12.57
C TYR A 212 3.55 6.79 12.91
N ASP A 213 3.79 7.35 14.09
CA ASP A 213 5.13 7.76 14.51
C ASP A 213 6.09 6.57 14.60
N GLN A 214 5.61 5.41 15.04
CA GLN A 214 6.39 4.17 15.11
C GLN A 214 6.82 3.71 13.71
N GLN A 215 5.97 3.81 12.69
CA GLN A 215 6.31 3.44 11.32
C GLN A 215 7.30 4.45 10.69
N ARG A 216 7.13 5.74 10.98
CA ARG A 216 8.11 6.76 10.55
C ARG A 216 9.47 6.51 11.15
N ASP A 217 9.52 6.20 12.44
CA ASP A 217 10.76 5.86 13.16
C ASP A 217 11.38 4.58 12.58
N LEU A 218 10.60 3.52 12.36
CA LEU A 218 11.07 2.27 11.77
C LEU A 218 11.67 2.50 10.37
N ILE A 219 10.96 3.21 9.49
CA ILE A 219 11.44 3.51 8.13
C ILE A 219 12.75 4.29 8.20
N LYS A 220 12.83 5.34 9.04
CA LYS A 220 14.04 6.14 9.23
C LYS A 220 15.22 5.29 9.70
N ASN A 221 14.98 4.40 10.67
CA ASN A 221 16.04 3.53 11.23
C ASN A 221 16.49 2.47 10.21
N LEU A 222 15.57 1.88 9.45
CA LEU A 222 15.92 0.96 8.35
C LEU A 222 16.79 1.65 7.29
N GLN A 223 16.41 2.87 6.85
CA GLN A 223 17.20 3.66 5.90
C GLN A 223 18.58 4.00 6.47
N ALA A 224 18.66 4.43 7.72
CA ALA A 224 19.92 4.71 8.40
C ALA A 224 20.80 3.45 8.56
N ALA A 225 20.19 2.28 8.73
CA ALA A 225 20.89 1.00 8.74
C ALA A 225 21.30 0.50 7.35
N GLY A 226 20.92 1.20 6.27
CA GLY A 226 21.33 0.88 4.90
C GLY A 226 20.35 -0.05 4.17
N PHE A 227 19.12 -0.21 4.64
CA PHE A 227 18.07 -0.90 3.91
C PHE A 227 17.60 -0.09 2.71
N ASP A 228 17.20 -0.78 1.67
CA ASP A 228 16.47 -0.23 0.53
C ASP A 228 14.97 -0.31 0.83
N VAL A 229 14.36 0.84 1.14
CA VAL A 229 12.97 0.90 1.64
C VAL A 229 12.03 1.28 0.52
N TRP A 230 11.04 0.43 0.27
CA TRP A 230 10.03 0.58 -0.77
C TRP A 230 8.62 0.63 -0.20
N ILE A 231 7.74 1.34 -0.91
CA ILE A 231 6.29 1.35 -0.66
C ILE A 231 5.59 0.59 -1.78
N SER A 232 4.62 -0.28 -1.43
CA SER A 232 3.74 -0.97 -2.38
C SER A 232 2.29 -0.78 -1.94
N SER A 233 1.58 0.14 -2.59
CA SER A 233 0.22 0.57 -2.24
C SER A 233 -0.80 0.27 -3.32
N ALA A 234 -2.04 -0.04 -2.92
CA ALA A 234 -3.19 -0.16 -3.81
C ALA A 234 -3.92 1.18 -4.05
N SER A 235 -3.21 2.30 -3.85
CA SER A 235 -3.64 3.66 -4.19
C SER A 235 -2.93 4.17 -5.46
N PRO A 236 -3.45 5.21 -6.15
CA PRO A 236 -2.81 5.76 -7.35
C PRO A 236 -1.38 6.22 -7.08
N GLN A 237 -0.43 5.80 -7.91
CA GLN A 237 0.99 6.08 -7.68
C GLN A 237 1.30 7.58 -7.49
N PRO A 238 0.82 8.54 -8.31
CA PRO A 238 1.12 9.95 -8.11
C PRO A 238 0.62 10.50 -6.77
N VAL A 239 -0.39 9.87 -6.18
CA VAL A 239 -0.91 10.19 -4.84
C VAL A 239 0.06 9.70 -3.79
N VAL A 240 0.42 8.42 -3.80
CA VAL A 240 1.30 7.82 -2.80
C VAL A 240 2.68 8.48 -2.81
N GLU A 241 3.22 8.84 -3.98
CA GLU A 241 4.50 9.56 -4.11
C GLU A 241 4.55 10.86 -3.29
N VAL A 242 3.43 11.59 -3.22
CA VAL A 242 3.34 12.85 -2.45
C VAL A 242 3.37 12.57 -0.94
N TRP A 243 2.70 11.53 -0.51
CA TRP A 243 2.62 11.17 0.90
C TRP A 243 3.90 10.49 1.39
N ALA A 244 4.53 9.61 0.59
CA ALA A 244 5.73 8.87 0.94
C ALA A 244 6.93 9.77 1.30
N ARG A 245 6.99 10.98 0.71
CA ARG A 245 7.99 12.00 1.09
C ARG A 245 7.96 12.35 2.57
N GLY A 246 6.80 12.24 3.23
CA GLY A 246 6.65 12.51 4.66
C GLY A 246 7.37 11.52 5.58
N VAL A 247 7.84 10.40 5.03
CA VAL A 247 8.66 9.39 5.73
C VAL A 247 10.04 9.21 5.07
N GLY A 248 10.43 10.14 4.17
CA GLY A 248 11.75 10.11 3.53
C GLY A 248 11.89 9.08 2.41
N VAL A 249 10.77 8.53 1.87
CA VAL A 249 10.79 7.65 0.70
C VAL A 249 10.55 8.47 -0.57
N THR A 250 11.45 8.34 -1.54
CA THR A 250 11.41 9.07 -2.82
C THR A 250 10.49 8.39 -3.83
N ALA A 251 10.06 9.12 -4.85
CA ALA A 251 9.05 8.64 -5.81
C ALA A 251 9.48 7.39 -6.59
N ASP A 252 10.77 7.21 -6.82
CA ASP A 252 11.37 6.04 -7.46
C ASP A 252 11.32 4.76 -6.61
N HIS A 253 11.03 4.89 -5.32
CA HIS A 253 10.82 3.78 -4.37
C HIS A 253 9.34 3.59 -4.01
N VAL A 254 8.43 4.13 -4.83
CA VAL A 254 6.98 3.98 -4.66
C VAL A 254 6.39 3.15 -5.80
N ILE A 255 5.66 2.13 -5.43
CA ILE A 255 4.88 1.28 -6.33
C ILE A 255 3.40 1.46 -5.97
N GLY A 256 2.65 2.13 -6.85
CA GLY A 256 1.21 2.32 -6.75
C GLY A 256 0.50 1.85 -8.02
N ILE A 257 -0.81 2.04 -8.09
CA ILE A 257 -1.58 1.79 -9.31
C ILE A 257 -1.21 2.86 -10.34
N ARG A 258 -0.85 2.44 -11.55
CA ARG A 258 -0.33 3.32 -12.60
C ARG A 258 -1.26 3.34 -13.81
N ASN A 259 -1.70 4.54 -14.23
CA ASN A 259 -2.31 4.70 -15.55
C ASN A 259 -1.26 4.57 -16.65
N THR A 260 -1.71 4.20 -17.85
CA THR A 260 -0.97 4.53 -19.08
C THR A 260 -1.12 6.02 -19.39
N THR A 261 -0.25 6.55 -20.24
CA THR A 261 -0.28 7.96 -20.65
C THR A 261 -0.40 8.11 -22.16
N ARG A 262 -1.11 9.16 -22.58
CA ARG A 262 -1.15 9.61 -23.98
C ARG A 262 -0.99 11.13 -23.99
N ASP A 263 -0.07 11.64 -24.78
CA ASP A 263 0.24 13.08 -24.88
C ASP A 263 0.48 13.73 -23.50
N GLY A 264 1.20 13.01 -22.60
CA GLY A 264 1.52 13.45 -21.25
C GLY A 264 0.35 13.45 -20.27
N LYS A 265 -0.84 13.00 -20.67
CA LYS A 265 -2.03 12.89 -19.82
C LYS A 265 -2.33 11.43 -19.50
N LEU A 266 -2.86 11.21 -18.30
CA LEU A 266 -3.32 9.91 -17.84
C LEU A 266 -4.55 9.46 -18.67
N THR A 267 -4.61 8.16 -18.94
CA THR A 267 -5.77 7.53 -19.61
C THR A 267 -6.60 6.74 -18.61
N THR A 268 -7.72 6.16 -19.05
CA THR A 268 -8.50 5.18 -18.27
C THR A 268 -7.83 3.82 -18.17
N HIS A 269 -6.78 3.57 -18.96
CA HIS A 269 -6.09 2.30 -18.95
C HIS A 269 -4.94 2.27 -17.96
N LEU A 270 -4.70 1.11 -17.37
CA LEU A 270 -3.67 0.86 -16.38
C LEU A 270 -2.46 0.14 -16.99
N GLN A 271 -1.29 0.39 -16.41
CA GLN A 271 -0.10 -0.39 -16.72
C GLN A 271 -0.24 -1.81 -16.17
N GLY A 272 0.26 -2.78 -16.90
CA GLY A 272 0.25 -4.19 -16.56
C GLY A 272 1.53 -4.67 -15.88
N CYS A 273 1.45 -5.87 -15.33
CA CYS A 273 2.58 -6.55 -14.73
C CYS A 273 2.58 -8.04 -15.11
N GLY A 274 3.76 -8.63 -15.20
CA GLY A 274 3.90 -10.05 -15.47
C GLY A 274 3.49 -10.40 -16.90
N SER A 275 2.51 -11.29 -17.02
CA SER A 275 1.87 -11.68 -18.28
C SER A 275 0.77 -10.71 -18.72
N VAL A 276 0.36 -9.78 -17.86
CA VAL A 276 -0.70 -8.81 -18.16
C VAL A 276 -0.11 -7.60 -18.86
N ALA A 277 -0.59 -7.34 -20.08
CA ALA A 277 -0.16 -6.20 -20.88
C ALA A 277 -0.77 -4.87 -20.37
N ASP A 278 -0.12 -3.75 -20.69
CA ASP A 278 -0.66 -2.42 -20.48
C ASP A 278 -2.02 -2.28 -21.19
N GLY A 279 -3.00 -1.70 -20.53
CA GLY A 279 -4.36 -1.53 -21.02
C GLY A 279 -5.27 -2.76 -20.89
N ALA A 280 -4.77 -3.89 -20.41
CA ALA A 280 -5.62 -5.05 -20.10
C ALA A 280 -6.42 -4.84 -18.80
N ASP A 281 -5.99 -3.92 -17.93
CA ASP A 281 -6.69 -3.47 -16.72
C ASP A 281 -7.13 -4.61 -15.79
N SER A 282 -6.30 -5.65 -15.65
CA SER A 282 -6.66 -6.85 -14.88
C SER A 282 -5.67 -7.21 -13.77
N MET A 283 -4.60 -6.43 -13.58
CA MET A 283 -3.65 -6.61 -12.48
C MET A 283 -3.13 -5.28 -11.97
N ILE A 284 -3.40 -4.98 -10.70
CA ILE A 284 -2.90 -3.81 -9.99
C ILE A 284 -2.04 -4.24 -8.79
N THR A 285 -1.58 -3.30 -7.99
CA THR A 285 -0.86 -3.55 -6.72
C THR A 285 -1.81 -4.07 -5.62
N TYR A 286 -2.42 -5.22 -5.86
CA TYR A 286 -3.45 -5.83 -5.02
C TYR A 286 -3.19 -7.34 -4.88
N VAL A 287 -3.13 -7.85 -3.68
CA VAL A 287 -2.85 -9.25 -3.30
C VAL A 287 -1.69 -9.85 -4.11
N ASP A 288 -1.96 -10.71 -5.11
CA ASP A 288 -0.94 -11.37 -5.92
C ASP A 288 -0.25 -10.39 -6.90
N GLY A 289 -0.96 -9.34 -7.30
CA GLY A 289 -0.38 -8.27 -8.08
C GLY A 289 0.71 -7.49 -7.32
N LYS A 290 0.64 -7.33 -5.99
CA LYS A 290 1.73 -6.72 -5.21
C LYS A 290 3.04 -7.46 -5.40
N ARG A 291 3.04 -8.83 -5.35
CA ARG A 291 4.23 -9.62 -5.68
C ARG A 291 4.77 -9.32 -7.06
N CYS A 292 3.91 -9.32 -8.07
CA CYS A 292 4.32 -9.06 -9.45
C CYS A 292 5.04 -7.72 -9.56
N TRP A 293 4.43 -6.66 -9.05
CA TRP A 293 4.98 -5.32 -9.12
C TRP A 293 6.26 -5.16 -8.31
N ILE A 294 6.37 -5.77 -7.12
CA ILE A 294 7.61 -5.77 -6.32
C ILE A 294 8.71 -6.53 -7.07
N ASN A 295 8.44 -7.71 -7.62
CA ASN A 295 9.41 -8.46 -8.41
C ASN A 295 9.88 -7.67 -9.63
N LYS A 296 8.99 -6.97 -10.31
CA LYS A 296 9.28 -6.15 -11.48
C LYS A 296 10.13 -4.93 -11.14
N GLU A 297 9.70 -4.12 -10.19
CA GLU A 297 10.28 -2.80 -9.92
C GLU A 297 11.52 -2.87 -9.01
N VAL A 298 11.49 -3.75 -8.00
CA VAL A 298 12.57 -3.85 -7.00
C VAL A 298 13.65 -4.82 -7.47
N PHE A 299 13.25 -5.99 -8.01
CA PHE A 299 14.19 -7.07 -8.34
C PHE A 299 14.44 -7.25 -9.83
N GLY A 300 13.85 -6.40 -10.70
CA GLY A 300 14.08 -6.41 -12.14
C GLY A 300 13.56 -7.65 -12.87
N VAL A 301 12.67 -8.44 -12.25
CA VAL A 301 12.10 -9.64 -12.86
C VAL A 301 11.01 -9.27 -13.86
N ARG A 302 11.04 -9.84 -15.06
CA ARG A 302 10.13 -9.49 -16.17
C ARG A 302 9.22 -10.66 -16.58
N GLY A 303 8.11 -10.33 -17.26
CA GLY A 303 7.16 -11.30 -17.79
C GLY A 303 6.53 -12.17 -16.70
N ALA A 304 5.96 -13.31 -17.06
CA ALA A 304 5.26 -14.21 -16.15
C ALA A 304 6.10 -14.68 -14.93
N ALA A 305 7.43 -14.58 -15.00
CA ALA A 305 8.31 -14.89 -13.86
C ALA A 305 8.09 -13.90 -12.70
N ALA A 306 7.66 -12.66 -12.95
CA ALA A 306 7.39 -11.68 -11.92
C ALA A 306 6.18 -12.08 -11.03
N GLU A 307 5.27 -12.88 -11.52
CA GLU A 307 4.10 -13.38 -10.77
C GLU A 307 4.46 -14.51 -9.79
N LYS A 308 5.65 -15.08 -9.89
CA LYS A 308 6.09 -16.24 -9.10
C LYS A 308 6.94 -15.81 -7.90
N VAL A 309 6.94 -16.65 -6.86
CA VAL A 309 7.88 -16.51 -5.73
C VAL A 309 9.30 -16.63 -6.27
N GLN A 310 10.14 -15.65 -5.95
CA GLN A 310 11.54 -15.64 -6.37
C GLN A 310 12.44 -16.40 -5.37
N PRO A 311 13.66 -16.80 -5.76
CA PRO A 311 14.68 -17.25 -4.82
C PRO A 311 14.94 -16.22 -3.71
N ALA A 312 15.34 -16.67 -2.52
CA ALA A 312 15.48 -15.82 -1.33
C ALA A 312 16.34 -14.56 -1.55
N ALA A 313 17.39 -14.66 -2.37
CA ALA A 313 18.28 -13.55 -2.72
C ALA A 313 17.57 -12.43 -3.54
N ARG A 314 16.40 -12.72 -4.13
CA ARG A 314 15.58 -11.78 -4.88
C ARG A 314 14.22 -11.57 -4.23
N ARG A 315 14.21 -11.49 -2.90
CA ARG A 315 13.02 -11.19 -2.10
C ARG A 315 13.38 -10.19 -1.00
N GLN A 316 12.40 -9.41 -0.58
CA GLN A 316 12.54 -8.55 0.58
C GLN A 316 12.87 -9.36 1.85
N VAL A 317 13.70 -8.79 2.71
CA VAL A 317 13.99 -9.40 4.04
C VAL A 317 12.92 -9.03 5.05
N PHE A 318 12.28 -7.87 4.88
CA PHE A 318 11.22 -7.36 5.74
C PHE A 318 10.02 -6.89 4.92
N ALA A 319 8.83 -7.12 5.47
CA ALA A 319 7.59 -6.57 4.92
C ALA A 319 6.62 -6.16 6.05
N ALA A 320 5.85 -5.09 5.81
CA ALA A 320 4.81 -4.61 6.71
C ALA A 320 3.50 -4.39 5.97
N GLY A 321 2.36 -4.76 6.58
CA GLY A 321 1.02 -4.62 6.00
C GLY A 321 -0.07 -4.74 7.05
N ASP A 322 -1.34 -4.53 6.64
CA ASP A 322 -2.49 -4.48 7.56
C ASP A 322 -3.73 -5.21 7.06
N SER A 323 -3.72 -5.67 5.81
CA SER A 323 -4.91 -6.24 5.17
C SER A 323 -4.64 -7.48 4.32
N ASP A 324 -5.73 -8.15 3.91
CA ASP A 324 -5.62 -9.33 3.04
C ASP A 324 -4.98 -9.01 1.69
N THR A 325 -4.95 -7.73 1.29
CA THR A 325 -4.26 -7.26 0.08
C THR A 325 -2.75 -7.44 0.14
N ASP A 326 -2.18 -7.64 1.34
CA ASP A 326 -0.74 -7.67 1.61
C ASP A 326 -0.20 -9.09 1.78
N VAL A 327 -1.10 -10.05 1.93
CA VAL A 327 -0.75 -11.44 2.30
C VAL A 327 0.35 -12.01 1.42
N THR A 328 0.30 -11.78 0.12
CA THR A 328 1.20 -12.41 -0.83
C THR A 328 2.63 -11.88 -0.67
N PHE A 329 2.83 -10.56 -0.66
CA PHE A 329 4.17 -10.02 -0.51
C PHE A 329 4.70 -10.13 0.92
N LEU A 330 3.83 -10.11 1.95
CA LEU A 330 4.25 -10.41 3.32
C LEU A 330 4.83 -11.83 3.42
N ARG A 331 4.15 -12.83 2.84
CA ARG A 331 4.64 -14.22 2.81
C ARG A 331 5.98 -14.36 2.10
N ASP A 332 6.26 -13.50 1.14
CA ASP A 332 7.52 -13.51 0.40
C ASP A 332 8.70 -12.95 1.21
N ALA A 333 8.46 -12.18 2.28
CA ALA A 333 9.53 -11.67 3.14
C ALA A 333 10.28 -12.82 3.83
N THR A 334 11.62 -12.74 3.78
CA THR A 334 12.47 -13.87 4.17
C THR A 334 12.82 -13.90 5.65
N ALA A 335 12.85 -12.75 6.34
CA ALA A 335 13.26 -12.66 7.74
C ALA A 335 12.12 -12.28 8.71
N LEU A 336 11.39 -11.19 8.47
CA LEU A 336 10.37 -10.74 9.41
C LEU A 336 9.19 -10.08 8.67
N ARG A 337 7.97 -10.26 9.23
CA ARG A 337 6.71 -9.73 8.72
C ARG A 337 5.97 -9.03 9.84
N LEU A 338 5.74 -7.73 9.69
CA LEU A 338 4.95 -6.93 10.63
C LEU A 338 3.52 -6.79 10.13
N VAL A 339 2.56 -7.11 10.98
CA VAL A 339 1.13 -6.95 10.70
C VAL A 339 0.52 -5.96 11.69
N LEU A 340 -0.16 -4.92 11.18
CA LEU A 340 -1.04 -4.08 11.99
C LEU A 340 -2.45 -4.71 11.98
N ASN A 341 -2.95 -5.08 13.15
CA ASN A 341 -4.21 -5.80 13.25
C ASN A 341 -5.41 -4.91 12.89
N ARG A 342 -6.05 -5.20 11.74
CA ARG A 342 -7.32 -4.61 11.29
C ARG A 342 -8.46 -5.63 11.21
N ASN A 343 -8.34 -6.77 11.89
CA ASN A 343 -9.33 -7.85 11.87
C ASN A 343 -9.59 -8.42 10.46
N LYS A 344 -8.55 -8.50 9.60
CA LYS A 344 -8.62 -9.06 8.25
C LYS A 344 -8.36 -10.57 8.29
N ASN A 345 -9.27 -11.35 7.69
CA ASN A 345 -9.33 -12.79 7.94
C ASN A 345 -8.09 -13.54 7.46
N GLU A 346 -7.73 -13.49 6.18
CA GLU A 346 -6.59 -14.27 5.65
C GLU A 346 -5.29 -13.84 6.31
N LEU A 347 -5.08 -12.53 6.46
CA LEU A 347 -3.87 -11.98 7.04
C LEU A 347 -3.71 -12.41 8.50
N MET A 348 -4.75 -12.28 9.32
CA MET A 348 -4.69 -12.63 10.73
C MET A 348 -4.58 -14.13 10.94
N CYS A 349 -5.24 -14.96 10.11
CA CYS A 349 -5.03 -16.40 10.12
C CYS A 349 -3.56 -16.78 10.00
N ARG A 350 -2.85 -16.17 9.06
CA ARG A 350 -1.44 -16.45 8.81
C ARG A 350 -0.52 -15.88 9.89
N ALA A 351 -0.83 -14.66 10.35
CA ALA A 351 -0.02 -13.97 11.34
C ALA A 351 -0.07 -14.66 12.71
N TYR A 352 -1.25 -15.13 13.13
CA TYR A 352 -1.40 -15.86 14.38
C TYR A 352 -0.94 -17.32 14.32
N ASP A 353 -1.11 -18.00 13.16
CA ASP A 353 -0.55 -19.34 12.96
C ASP A 353 0.97 -19.35 13.12
N ASN A 354 1.64 -18.33 12.57
CA ASN A 354 3.06 -18.05 12.73
C ASN A 354 3.97 -19.30 12.75
N SER A 355 3.64 -20.30 11.94
CA SER A 355 4.32 -21.62 11.95
C SER A 355 5.80 -21.54 11.61
N ASP A 356 6.27 -20.48 10.96
CA ASP A 356 7.68 -20.24 10.65
C ASP A 356 8.39 -19.25 11.62
N GLY A 357 7.67 -18.76 12.64
CA GLY A 357 8.18 -17.84 13.65
C GLY A 357 8.53 -16.43 13.16
N LYS A 358 8.12 -16.04 11.94
CA LYS A 358 8.54 -14.79 11.29
C LYS A 358 7.49 -13.69 11.31
N TRP A 359 6.34 -13.92 11.89
CA TRP A 359 5.27 -12.93 11.99
C TRP A 359 5.30 -12.25 13.35
N ILE A 360 5.08 -10.96 13.33
CA ILE A 360 4.79 -10.14 14.50
C ILE A 360 3.52 -9.35 14.25
N VAL A 361 2.66 -9.28 15.27
CA VAL A 361 1.39 -8.57 15.20
C VAL A 361 1.44 -7.39 16.16
N ASN A 362 0.97 -6.24 15.71
CA ASN A 362 0.85 -5.02 16.52
C ASN A 362 -0.58 -4.49 16.37
N PRO A 363 -1.21 -3.96 17.42
CA PRO A 363 -2.42 -3.18 17.27
C PRO A 363 -2.18 -1.97 16.37
N MET A 364 -3.23 -1.43 15.76
CA MET A 364 -3.09 -0.11 15.10
C MET A 364 -2.71 0.93 16.15
N PHE A 365 -1.73 1.78 15.85
CA PHE A 365 -1.20 2.78 16.80
C PHE A 365 -2.19 3.92 17.09
N ILE A 366 -3.12 4.18 16.18
CA ILE A 366 -4.18 5.18 16.34
C ILE A 366 -5.52 4.47 16.11
N GLU A 367 -6.47 4.62 17.02
CA GLU A 367 -7.78 3.94 17.00
C GLU A 367 -7.64 2.44 16.73
N PRO A 368 -7.01 1.68 17.63
CA PRO A 368 -6.90 0.23 17.50
C PRO A 368 -8.29 -0.41 17.37
N LYS A 369 -8.37 -1.53 16.71
CA LYS A 369 -9.61 -2.30 16.63
C LYS A 369 -9.89 -2.93 17.99
N LYS A 370 -11.16 -3.01 18.33
CA LYS A 370 -11.59 -3.83 19.48
C LYS A 370 -11.29 -5.30 19.19
N GLN A 371 -11.02 -6.05 20.23
CA GLN A 371 -10.85 -7.50 20.14
C GLN A 371 -12.00 -8.14 19.36
N LYS A 372 -11.64 -8.97 18.40
CA LYS A 372 -12.59 -9.81 17.70
C LYS A 372 -12.96 -10.99 18.61
N THR A 373 -14.22 -11.02 19.07
CA THR A 373 -14.70 -12.03 20.03
C THR A 373 -14.93 -13.41 19.42
N THR A 374 -15.18 -13.48 18.10
CA THR A 374 -15.28 -14.74 17.35
C THR A 374 -13.94 -15.06 16.70
N PRO A 375 -13.49 -16.32 16.71
CA PRO A 375 -12.25 -16.70 16.02
C PRO A 375 -12.25 -16.30 14.54
N TYR A 376 -11.09 -16.08 13.99
CA TYR A 376 -10.90 -15.94 12.55
C TYR A 376 -11.21 -17.29 11.88
N PRO A 377 -12.05 -17.33 10.82
CA PRO A 377 -12.55 -18.57 10.22
C PRO A 377 -11.49 -19.19 9.27
N CYS A 378 -10.31 -19.46 9.80
CA CYS A 378 -9.13 -19.88 9.03
C CYS A 378 -9.31 -21.26 8.41
N SER A 379 -9.98 -22.17 9.13
CA SER A 379 -10.20 -23.55 8.69
C SER A 379 -11.35 -23.68 7.67
N THR A 380 -12.09 -22.61 7.39
CA THR A 380 -13.30 -22.66 6.55
C THR A 380 -13.31 -21.63 5.43
N THR A 381 -13.46 -20.33 5.76
CA THR A 381 -13.72 -19.24 4.81
C THR A 381 -12.73 -18.09 4.87
N GLY A 382 -11.62 -18.28 5.58
CA GLY A 382 -10.61 -17.23 5.77
C GLY A 382 -9.87 -16.79 4.50
N TYR A 383 -9.86 -17.62 3.46
CA TYR A 383 -9.26 -17.34 2.16
C TYR A 383 -10.34 -17.03 1.11
N THR A 384 -10.06 -16.08 0.23
CA THR A 384 -10.88 -15.78 -0.96
C THR A 384 -10.10 -16.16 -2.21
N GLY A 385 -10.63 -17.05 -3.03
CA GLY A 385 -10.05 -17.49 -4.30
C GLY A 385 -10.15 -16.43 -5.41
N HIS A 386 -9.53 -16.70 -6.54
CA HIS A 386 -9.55 -15.81 -7.73
C HIS A 386 -10.96 -15.53 -8.24
N ASP A 387 -11.85 -16.51 -8.15
CA ASP A 387 -13.27 -16.41 -8.53
C ASP A 387 -14.17 -15.83 -7.42
N GLY A 388 -13.59 -15.51 -6.25
CA GLY A 388 -14.32 -15.06 -5.07
C GLY A 388 -14.83 -16.17 -4.18
N THR A 389 -14.58 -17.45 -4.49
CA THR A 389 -15.02 -18.58 -3.68
C THR A 389 -14.25 -18.60 -2.34
N PRO A 390 -14.98 -18.63 -1.19
CA PRO A 390 -14.35 -18.80 0.11
C PRO A 390 -13.73 -20.19 0.26
N ALA A 391 -12.57 -20.27 0.93
CA ALA A 391 -11.87 -21.52 1.17
C ALA A 391 -11.05 -21.45 2.48
N PRO A 392 -10.60 -22.61 3.00
CA PRO A 392 -9.64 -22.65 4.12
C PRO A 392 -8.31 -21.97 3.77
N VAL A 393 -7.72 -21.29 4.74
CA VAL A 393 -6.35 -20.77 4.64
C VAL A 393 -5.37 -21.93 4.80
N ARG A 394 -4.41 -22.06 3.88
CA ARG A 394 -3.43 -23.17 3.89
C ARG A 394 -2.00 -22.68 4.08
N ARG A 395 -1.20 -23.46 4.80
CA ARG A 395 0.26 -23.30 4.91
C ARG A 395 0.94 -23.67 3.59
N ALA A 396 2.26 -23.52 3.54
CA ALA A 396 3.04 -23.89 2.35
C ALA A 396 3.04 -25.40 2.06
N ASP A 397 2.92 -26.22 3.09
CA ASP A 397 2.79 -27.68 3.02
C ASP A 397 1.36 -28.16 2.70
N THR A 398 0.47 -27.24 2.35
CA THR A 398 -0.95 -27.46 2.05
C THR A 398 -1.86 -27.78 3.25
N SER A 399 -1.31 -27.96 4.45
CA SER A 399 -2.13 -28.16 5.66
C SER A 399 -3.02 -26.95 5.95
N VAL A 400 -4.21 -27.21 6.48
CA VAL A 400 -5.18 -26.17 6.83
C VAL A 400 -4.75 -25.50 8.14
N ILE A 401 -4.80 -24.16 8.17
CA ILE A 401 -4.60 -23.38 9.39
C ILE A 401 -5.86 -23.51 10.25
N PRO A 402 -5.76 -23.94 11.52
CA PRO A 402 -6.90 -23.95 12.42
C PRO A 402 -7.41 -22.53 12.70
N ASP A 403 -8.66 -22.40 13.11
CA ASP A 403 -9.22 -21.10 13.48
C ASP A 403 -8.39 -20.43 14.58
N GLN A 404 -8.20 -19.12 14.44
CA GLN A 404 -7.30 -18.34 15.28
C GLN A 404 -8.09 -17.37 16.18
N THR A 405 -7.70 -17.28 17.46
CA THR A 405 -8.26 -16.30 18.39
C THR A 405 -7.50 -14.97 18.29
N ASP A 406 -8.24 -13.86 18.37
CA ASP A 406 -7.64 -12.53 18.41
C ASP A 406 -7.01 -12.27 19.78
N THR A 407 -5.70 -12.09 19.79
CA THR A 407 -4.89 -11.91 21.02
C THR A 407 -4.13 -10.59 21.07
N VAL A 408 -4.14 -9.80 19.98
CA VAL A 408 -3.41 -8.52 19.86
C VAL A 408 -4.34 -7.45 19.28
N PHE A 409 -4.87 -6.54 20.14
CA PHE A 409 -5.90 -5.57 19.77
C PHE A 409 -5.74 -4.24 20.52
#